data_5d8cbeeaee1ad17bed8965980b96290d
#
_entry.id   5d8cbeeaee1ad17bed8965980b96290d
#
_cell.length_a   1.000
_cell.length_b   1.000
_cell.length_c   1.000
_cell.angle_alpha   90.00
_cell.angle_beta   90.00
_cell.angle_gamma   90.00
#
_symmetry.space_group_name_H-M   'P 1'
#
loop_
_entity.id
_entity.type
_entity.pdbx_description
1 polymer ?
#
loop_
_entity_poly.entity_id
_entity_poly.type
_entity_poly.pdbx_seq_one_letter_code
_entity_poly.pdbx_strand_id
1 'polypeptide(L)'
;VPEAPPCSNQNLSTEALFSGAKQGVAVVKTDGGEGSAFVVRHQDGNTLLLTNSHVVDGSSSATVKWADGGQDAAAVLSDAGGRSPQADLALLEVKGLRGKPLELKGAKPNVGADIVAIGAPKGLEFSLTRGVVSSLRDDGEILQIDAPINPGNSGGPVLDRTGCVVGVATFKLTDSEGLNFAVASSVIQGFLANPVAQNAPPSNPAPETPFNPSNPGTGIASGATCWFQMERDAERLEGFRCAVTSRKNVNGHTVFDVVEPGGLTRTVVLWEDKSAEVLLNGSRYEAQWAEDDDGDIRVRLEGGVFAFRYRG
;
A
#
# COMPACT_ATOMS: atom_id res chain seq x y z
N VAL A 1 17.69 1.67 -24.69
CA VAL A 1 16.94 2.35 -23.61
C VAL A 1 17.97 2.71 -22.56
N PRO A 2 18.15 3.99 -22.13
CA PRO A 2 19.08 4.28 -21.05
C PRO A 2 18.57 3.60 -19.77
N GLU A 3 19.32 2.62 -19.29
CA GLU A 3 19.12 2.07 -17.96
C GLU A 3 19.31 3.15 -16.91
N ALA A 4 18.64 3.01 -15.75
CA ALA A 4 18.92 3.84 -14.61
C ALA A 4 20.43 3.81 -14.33
N PRO A 5 21.08 4.94 -14.06
CA PRO A 5 22.50 4.94 -13.74
C PRO A 5 22.73 4.03 -12.51
N PRO A 6 23.78 3.21 -12.55
CA PRO A 6 24.08 2.32 -11.45
C PRO A 6 24.25 3.10 -10.15
N CYS A 7 23.83 2.51 -9.04
CA CYS A 7 24.07 3.04 -7.72
C CYS A 7 25.56 3.32 -7.52
N SER A 8 25.88 4.37 -6.79
CA SER A 8 27.28 4.70 -6.49
C SER A 8 27.96 3.54 -5.74
N ASN A 9 29.21 3.24 -6.09
CA ASN A 9 30.04 2.32 -5.31
C ASN A 9 30.54 2.92 -3.99
N GLN A 10 30.23 4.21 -3.73
CA GLN A 10 30.66 4.94 -2.56
C GLN A 10 29.49 5.64 -1.88
N ASN A 11 29.59 5.85 -0.57
CA ASN A 11 28.63 6.65 0.16
C ASN A 11 28.67 8.12 -0.31
N LEU A 12 27.52 8.63 -0.72
CA LEU A 12 27.32 10.00 -1.13
C LEU A 12 26.99 10.90 0.07
N SER A 13 27.31 12.16 -0.03
CA SER A 13 26.80 13.16 0.93
C SER A 13 25.28 13.34 0.74
N THR A 14 24.59 13.81 1.78
CA THR A 14 23.14 14.07 1.72
C THR A 14 22.80 15.07 0.60
N GLU A 15 23.66 16.07 0.39
CA GLU A 15 23.51 17.06 -0.68
C GLU A 15 23.63 16.41 -2.06
N ALA A 16 24.62 15.51 -2.26
CA ALA A 16 24.80 14.78 -3.50
C ALA A 16 23.62 13.84 -3.79
N LEU A 17 23.10 13.16 -2.76
CA LEU A 17 21.91 12.33 -2.88
C LEU A 17 20.70 13.15 -3.34
N PHE A 18 20.44 14.28 -2.70
CA PHE A 18 19.32 15.15 -3.08
C PHE A 18 19.48 15.69 -4.51
N SER A 19 20.63 16.24 -4.85
CA SER A 19 20.90 16.81 -6.18
C SER A 19 20.79 15.75 -7.28
N GLY A 20 21.27 14.55 -7.02
CA GLY A 20 21.21 13.43 -7.96
C GLY A 20 19.82 12.88 -8.17
N ALA A 21 19.04 12.71 -7.09
CA ALA A 21 17.72 12.11 -7.15
C ALA A 21 16.60 13.09 -7.52
N LYS A 22 16.73 14.38 -7.21
CA LYS A 22 15.69 15.41 -7.45
C LYS A 22 15.16 15.41 -8.89
N GLN A 23 16.03 15.14 -9.87
CA GLN A 23 15.64 15.10 -11.29
C GLN A 23 14.75 13.89 -11.64
N GLY A 24 14.74 12.87 -10.80
CA GLY A 24 13.91 11.67 -10.95
C GLY A 24 12.64 11.69 -10.09
N VAL A 25 12.40 12.75 -9.30
CA VAL A 25 11.24 12.85 -8.41
C VAL A 25 10.25 13.88 -8.95
N ALA A 26 8.96 13.61 -8.80
CA ALA A 26 7.88 14.47 -9.24
C ALA A 26 6.77 14.58 -8.18
N VAL A 27 6.00 15.65 -8.22
CA VAL A 27 4.73 15.80 -7.51
C VAL A 27 3.64 15.14 -8.34
N VAL A 28 2.76 14.38 -7.71
CA VAL A 28 1.57 13.80 -8.34
C VAL A 28 0.34 14.45 -7.74
N LYS A 29 -0.59 14.89 -8.60
CA LYS A 29 -1.89 15.44 -8.23
C LYS A 29 -3.00 14.71 -8.93
N THR A 30 -4.02 14.33 -8.16
CA THR A 30 -5.31 13.83 -8.63
C THR A 30 -6.43 14.68 -8.04
N ASP A 31 -7.68 14.42 -8.40
CA ASP A 31 -8.83 15.08 -7.78
C ASP A 31 -8.98 14.73 -6.30
N GLY A 32 -8.50 13.54 -5.89
CA GLY A 32 -8.59 13.02 -4.52
C GLY A 32 -7.38 13.31 -3.63
N GLY A 33 -6.23 13.71 -4.19
CA GLY A 33 -5.03 13.84 -3.38
C GLY A 33 -3.79 14.41 -4.07
N GLU A 34 -2.76 14.58 -3.25
CA GLU A 34 -1.44 15.01 -3.70
C GLU A 34 -0.36 14.16 -2.99
N GLY A 35 0.65 13.77 -3.73
CA GLY A 35 1.79 13.03 -3.22
C GLY A 35 3.02 13.22 -4.10
N SER A 36 3.97 12.31 -3.95
CA SER A 36 5.18 12.25 -4.74
C SER A 36 5.20 11.00 -5.62
N ALA A 37 6.04 11.01 -6.64
CA ALA A 37 6.39 9.86 -7.44
C ALA A 37 7.86 9.92 -7.81
N PHE A 38 8.42 8.83 -8.29
CA PHE A 38 9.76 8.84 -8.86
C PHE A 38 9.84 7.96 -10.11
N VAL A 39 10.72 8.36 -11.02
CA VAL A 39 10.95 7.65 -12.27
C VAL A 39 11.66 6.32 -11.99
N VAL A 40 11.03 5.21 -12.37
CA VAL A 40 11.61 3.85 -12.23
C VAL A 40 12.31 3.40 -13.51
N ARG A 41 11.80 3.80 -14.68
CA ARG A 41 12.42 3.49 -15.96
C ARG A 41 11.82 4.30 -17.10
N HIS A 42 12.55 4.34 -18.21
CA HIS A 42 12.01 4.74 -19.50
C HIS A 42 11.69 3.49 -20.32
N GLN A 43 10.54 3.42 -20.94
CA GLN A 43 10.10 2.27 -21.73
C GLN A 43 9.30 2.74 -22.94
N ASP A 44 9.62 2.23 -24.14
CA ASP A 44 8.88 2.52 -25.40
C ASP A 44 8.67 4.01 -25.70
N GLY A 45 9.68 4.83 -25.35
CA GLY A 45 9.64 6.28 -25.54
C GLY A 45 8.85 7.05 -24.49
N ASN A 46 8.34 6.37 -23.45
CA ASN A 46 7.60 6.96 -22.34
C ASN A 46 8.39 6.88 -21.02
N THR A 47 7.92 7.62 -20.03
CA THR A 47 8.48 7.63 -18.68
C THR A 47 7.51 6.92 -17.73
N LEU A 48 8.01 5.92 -17.02
CA LEU A 48 7.26 5.21 -15.99
C LEU A 48 7.67 5.70 -14.60
N LEU A 49 6.67 6.09 -13.80
CA LEU A 49 6.86 6.55 -12.42
C LEU A 49 6.13 5.61 -11.46
N LEU A 50 6.73 5.41 -10.29
CA LEU A 50 6.10 4.75 -9.16
C LEU A 50 5.59 5.78 -8.15
N THR A 51 4.42 5.53 -7.60
CA THR A 51 3.81 6.26 -6.49
C THR A 51 3.05 5.28 -5.59
N ASN A 52 2.35 5.78 -4.57
CA ASN A 52 1.44 4.96 -3.78
C ASN A 52 0.04 4.87 -4.41
N SER A 53 -0.65 3.77 -4.13
CA SER A 53 -2.06 3.55 -4.51
C SER A 53 -2.97 4.64 -3.91
N HIS A 54 -2.81 4.96 -2.62
CA HIS A 54 -3.61 5.99 -1.96
C HIS A 54 -3.39 7.41 -2.52
N VAL A 55 -2.29 7.66 -3.25
CA VAL A 55 -2.04 8.95 -3.93
C VAL A 55 -2.89 9.08 -5.19
N VAL A 56 -3.12 7.97 -5.90
CA VAL A 56 -3.97 7.96 -7.10
C VAL A 56 -5.44 7.75 -6.78
N ASP A 57 -5.75 7.10 -5.65
CA ASP A 57 -7.10 6.90 -5.08
C ASP A 57 -8.13 6.47 -6.13
N GLY A 58 -7.79 5.43 -6.91
CA GLY A 58 -8.64 4.89 -7.97
C GLY A 58 -8.76 5.78 -9.22
N SER A 59 -8.06 6.90 -9.30
CA SER A 59 -8.04 7.77 -10.48
C SER A 59 -7.37 7.05 -11.67
N SER A 60 -7.90 7.22 -12.87
CA SER A 60 -7.28 6.69 -14.11
C SER A 60 -6.18 7.58 -14.67
N SER A 61 -6.06 8.82 -14.18
CA SER A 61 -5.08 9.81 -14.62
C SER A 61 -4.66 10.73 -13.47
N ALA A 62 -3.48 11.33 -13.63
CA ALA A 62 -2.92 12.29 -12.69
C ALA A 62 -2.19 13.40 -13.44
N THR A 63 -1.94 14.52 -12.76
CA THR A 63 -0.99 15.54 -13.22
C THR A 63 0.33 15.33 -12.50
N VAL A 64 1.42 15.28 -13.25
CA VAL A 64 2.78 15.16 -12.74
C VAL A 64 3.51 16.50 -12.92
N LYS A 65 4.04 17.06 -11.83
CA LYS A 65 4.86 18.27 -11.84
C LYS A 65 6.30 17.94 -11.51
N TRP A 66 7.20 18.32 -12.38
CA TRP A 66 8.63 18.04 -12.30
C TRP A 66 9.42 19.11 -11.54
N ALA A 67 10.65 18.75 -11.17
CA ALA A 67 11.55 19.67 -10.47
C ALA A 67 11.97 20.89 -11.30
N ASP A 68 11.87 20.84 -12.62
CA ASP A 68 12.11 21.96 -13.54
C ASP A 68 10.91 22.91 -13.69
N GLY A 69 9.79 22.61 -13.00
CA GLY A 69 8.53 23.35 -13.08
C GLY A 69 7.60 22.89 -14.21
N GLY A 70 8.06 22.01 -15.09
CA GLY A 70 7.23 21.43 -16.16
C GLY A 70 6.12 20.57 -15.58
N GLN A 71 5.02 20.44 -16.34
CA GLN A 71 3.88 19.59 -15.98
C GLN A 71 3.48 18.72 -17.16
N ASP A 72 3.12 17.48 -16.87
CA ASP A 72 2.65 16.52 -17.84
C ASP A 72 1.43 15.77 -17.29
N ALA A 73 0.54 15.32 -18.18
CA ALA A 73 -0.51 14.37 -17.83
C ALA A 73 0.09 12.96 -17.75
N ALA A 74 -0.32 12.21 -16.76
CA ALA A 74 0.04 10.82 -16.60
C ALA A 74 -1.20 9.92 -16.62
N ALA A 75 -1.10 8.78 -17.28
CA ALA A 75 -2.08 7.70 -17.16
C ALA A 75 -1.69 6.78 -15.99
N VAL A 76 -2.63 6.33 -15.21
CA VAL A 76 -2.42 5.27 -14.23
C VAL A 76 -2.49 3.94 -14.96
N LEU A 77 -1.35 3.25 -15.10
CA LEU A 77 -1.26 1.96 -15.80
C LEU A 77 -1.64 0.78 -14.92
N SER A 78 -1.31 0.88 -13.65
CA SER A 78 -1.50 -0.17 -12.66
C SER A 78 -1.68 0.44 -11.28
N ASP A 79 -2.58 -0.14 -10.52
CA ASP A 79 -2.84 0.22 -9.13
C ASP A 79 -3.05 -1.09 -8.34
N ALA A 80 -2.21 -1.32 -7.34
CA ALA A 80 -2.32 -2.50 -6.49
C ALA A 80 -3.47 -2.39 -5.46
N GLY A 81 -4.15 -1.24 -5.39
CA GLY A 81 -5.39 -1.01 -4.64
C GLY A 81 -5.24 -0.68 -3.18
N GLY A 82 -4.00 -0.51 -2.66
CA GLY A 82 -3.73 0.03 -1.32
C GLY A 82 -4.29 -0.75 -0.12
N ARG A 83 -4.72 -2.00 -0.32
CA ARG A 83 -5.43 -2.81 0.68
C ARG A 83 -4.56 -3.38 1.79
N SER A 84 -3.26 -3.36 1.59
CA SER A 84 -2.23 -3.64 2.59
C SER A 84 -1.09 -2.68 2.38
N PRO A 85 -0.23 -2.48 3.37
CA PRO A 85 0.96 -1.65 3.19
C PRO A 85 1.80 -2.06 1.98
N GLN A 86 1.95 -3.36 1.71
CA GLN A 86 2.71 -3.90 0.58
C GLN A 86 2.02 -3.65 -0.77
N ALA A 87 0.69 -3.52 -0.78
CA ALA A 87 -0.11 -3.24 -1.98
C ALA A 87 -0.36 -1.74 -2.21
N ASP A 88 0.29 -0.87 -1.43
CA ASP A 88 0.14 0.58 -1.58
C ASP A 88 1.09 1.12 -2.67
N LEU A 89 0.95 0.58 -3.88
CA LEU A 89 1.78 0.90 -5.05
C LEU A 89 0.90 1.17 -6.28
N ALA A 90 1.27 2.19 -7.05
CA ALA A 90 0.70 2.48 -8.36
C ALA A 90 1.78 2.87 -9.37
N LEU A 91 1.55 2.51 -10.64
CA LEU A 91 2.43 2.79 -11.77
C LEU A 91 1.78 3.81 -12.70
N LEU A 92 2.49 4.89 -12.96
CA LEU A 92 2.07 5.98 -13.84
C LEU A 92 2.89 5.97 -15.14
N GLU A 93 2.28 6.38 -16.23
CA GLU A 93 2.96 6.62 -17.51
C GLU A 93 2.79 8.08 -17.95
N VAL A 94 3.90 8.74 -18.20
CA VAL A 94 3.97 10.04 -18.88
C VAL A 94 4.51 9.82 -20.30
N LYS A 95 3.88 10.43 -21.30
CA LYS A 95 4.33 10.38 -22.69
C LYS A 95 5.63 11.17 -22.85
N GLY A 96 6.59 10.57 -23.56
CA GLY A 96 7.91 11.15 -23.75
C GLY A 96 8.89 10.83 -22.63
N LEU A 97 10.15 11.22 -22.83
CA LEU A 97 11.24 10.99 -21.88
C LEU A 97 11.36 12.17 -20.95
N ARG A 98 11.03 11.96 -19.68
CA ARG A 98 11.08 12.96 -18.61
C ARG A 98 11.81 12.42 -17.38
N GLY A 99 12.47 13.30 -16.67
CA GLY A 99 13.17 12.96 -15.45
C GLY A 99 14.30 11.93 -15.64
N LYS A 100 14.93 11.55 -14.56
CA LYS A 100 16.04 10.59 -14.54
C LYS A 100 15.61 9.35 -13.76
N PRO A 101 15.68 8.14 -14.34
CA PRO A 101 15.38 6.92 -13.59
C PRO A 101 16.25 6.76 -12.35
N LEU A 102 15.64 6.31 -11.25
CA LEU A 102 16.32 5.94 -10.01
C LEU A 102 16.42 4.43 -9.92
N GLU A 103 17.60 3.92 -9.59
CA GLU A 103 17.84 2.48 -9.51
C GLU A 103 17.30 1.90 -8.22
N LEU A 104 16.58 0.79 -8.34
CA LEU A 104 16.07 0.03 -7.19
C LEU A 104 17.16 -0.90 -6.64
N LYS A 105 17.39 -0.88 -5.35
CA LYS A 105 18.33 -1.81 -4.71
C LYS A 105 17.75 -3.22 -4.67
N GLY A 106 18.55 -4.19 -5.12
CA GLY A 106 18.13 -5.59 -5.13
C GLY A 106 18.13 -6.26 -3.74
N ALA A 107 18.92 -5.73 -2.79
CA ALA A 107 19.07 -6.29 -1.46
C ALA A 107 18.30 -5.47 -0.42
N LYS A 108 17.73 -6.14 0.59
CA LYS A 108 17.10 -5.49 1.75
C LYS A 108 18.14 -4.67 2.53
N PRO A 109 17.81 -3.46 3.00
CA PRO A 109 18.70 -2.71 3.89
C PRO A 109 18.81 -3.39 5.26
N ASN A 110 19.92 -3.16 5.95
CA ASN A 110 20.05 -3.60 7.34
C ASN A 110 19.37 -2.61 8.29
N VAL A 111 18.92 -3.09 9.45
CA VAL A 111 18.51 -2.21 10.57
C VAL A 111 19.71 -1.36 10.97
N GLY A 112 19.48 -0.05 11.18
CA GLY A 112 20.53 0.93 11.44
C GLY A 112 21.15 1.54 10.17
N ALA A 113 20.76 1.10 8.97
CA ALA A 113 21.26 1.70 7.74
C ALA A 113 20.74 3.14 7.58
N ASP A 114 21.64 4.08 7.28
CA ASP A 114 21.29 5.47 6.95
C ASP A 114 20.42 5.53 5.70
N ILE A 115 19.36 6.33 5.76
CA ILE A 115 18.47 6.59 4.61
C ILE A 115 18.11 8.07 4.49
N VAL A 116 17.67 8.45 3.30
CA VAL A 116 17.03 9.73 3.03
C VAL A 116 15.71 9.48 2.29
N ALA A 117 14.65 10.17 2.68
CA ALA A 117 13.41 10.21 1.92
C ALA A 117 13.29 11.55 1.20
N ILE A 118 12.86 11.53 -0.06
CA ILE A 118 12.70 12.73 -0.88
C ILE A 118 11.26 12.81 -1.37
N GLY A 119 10.63 13.97 -1.20
CA GLY A 119 9.27 14.21 -1.64
C GLY A 119 8.96 15.70 -1.72
N ALA A 120 7.71 16.04 -2.05
CA ALA A 120 7.26 17.42 -2.16
C ALA A 120 6.05 17.66 -1.23
N PRO A 121 6.28 17.91 0.07
CA PRO A 121 5.19 18.09 1.02
C PRO A 121 4.33 19.31 0.68
N LYS A 122 3.00 19.11 0.59
CA LYS A 122 1.99 20.18 0.41
C LYS A 122 2.24 21.15 -0.76
N GLY A 123 2.75 20.64 -1.89
CA GLY A 123 3.01 21.46 -3.07
C GLY A 123 4.17 22.45 -2.90
N LEU A 124 4.96 22.34 -1.82
CA LEU A 124 6.20 23.05 -1.62
C LEU A 124 7.29 22.48 -2.54
N GLU A 125 8.45 23.16 -2.56
CA GLU A 125 9.62 22.64 -3.27
C GLU A 125 10.03 21.27 -2.70
N PHE A 126 10.67 20.44 -3.55
CA PHE A 126 11.18 19.14 -3.14
C PHE A 126 12.04 19.27 -1.88
N SER A 127 11.74 18.45 -0.91
CA SER A 127 12.41 18.39 0.38
C SER A 127 13.01 17.02 0.64
N LEU A 128 13.98 16.98 1.53
CA LEU A 128 14.65 15.76 1.97
C LEU A 128 14.52 15.64 3.48
N THR A 129 14.20 14.43 3.95
CA THR A 129 14.30 14.05 5.35
C THR A 129 15.33 12.93 5.52
N ARG A 130 16.00 12.88 6.68
CA ARG A 130 17.02 11.86 7.02
C ARG A 130 16.58 11.04 8.19
N GLY A 131 17.07 9.79 8.19
CA GLY A 131 16.90 8.87 9.28
C GLY A 131 17.64 7.56 9.03
N VAL A 132 17.20 6.53 9.75
CA VAL A 132 17.70 5.17 9.61
C VAL A 132 16.56 4.19 9.44
N VAL A 133 16.88 3.00 8.97
CA VAL A 133 15.96 1.86 9.05
C VAL A 133 15.91 1.41 10.50
N SER A 134 14.78 1.61 11.17
CA SER A 134 14.61 1.29 12.61
C SER A 134 14.24 -0.18 12.83
N SER A 135 13.50 -0.79 11.88
CA SER A 135 13.10 -2.20 11.93
C SER A 135 12.69 -2.70 10.54
N LEU A 136 12.69 -4.01 10.37
CA LEU A 136 12.13 -4.68 9.22
C LEU A 136 10.85 -5.43 9.64
N ARG A 137 9.76 -5.22 8.94
CA ARG A 137 8.45 -5.85 9.18
C ARG A 137 8.09 -6.74 8.01
N ASP A 138 7.20 -7.72 8.24
CA ASP A 138 6.67 -8.59 7.19
C ASP A 138 7.80 -9.18 6.32
N ASP A 139 8.71 -9.92 6.95
CA ASP A 139 9.91 -10.49 6.31
C ASP A 139 10.75 -9.46 5.52
N GLY A 140 10.68 -8.19 5.92
CA GLY A 140 11.40 -7.08 5.31
C GLY A 140 10.72 -6.52 4.04
N GLU A 141 9.45 -6.77 3.85
CA GLU A 141 8.63 -6.13 2.82
C GLU A 141 8.25 -4.69 3.19
N ILE A 142 8.18 -4.42 4.50
CA ILE A 142 7.95 -3.08 5.06
C ILE A 142 9.16 -2.66 5.88
N LEU A 143 9.67 -1.47 5.58
CA LEU A 143 10.73 -0.82 6.33
C LEU A 143 10.10 0.16 7.34
N GLN A 144 10.36 -0.04 8.62
CA GLN A 144 10.10 0.99 9.62
C GLN A 144 11.29 1.94 9.62
N ILE A 145 11.04 3.24 9.51
CA ILE A 145 12.07 4.28 9.44
C ILE A 145 11.77 5.39 10.45
N ASP A 146 12.80 6.09 10.91
CA ASP A 146 12.64 7.25 11.78
C ASP A 146 12.74 8.59 11.02
N ALA A 147 13.05 8.54 9.71
CA ALA A 147 12.97 9.71 8.85
C ALA A 147 11.53 10.26 8.84
N PRO A 148 11.31 11.56 9.13
CA PRO A 148 9.97 12.14 9.14
C PRO A 148 9.27 12.03 7.79
N ILE A 149 8.11 11.36 7.76
CA ILE A 149 7.22 11.32 6.60
C ILE A 149 6.00 12.20 6.89
N ASN A 150 5.78 13.16 6.03
CA ASN A 150 4.69 14.12 6.10
C ASN A 150 3.79 13.99 4.86
N PRO A 151 2.51 14.43 4.92
CA PRO A 151 1.65 14.48 3.75
C PRO A 151 2.35 15.19 2.57
N GLY A 152 2.38 14.52 1.41
CA GLY A 152 3.13 14.92 0.22
C GLY A 152 4.44 14.15 0.00
N ASN A 153 5.04 13.53 1.03
CA ASN A 153 6.19 12.65 0.85
C ASN A 153 5.77 11.24 0.39
N SER A 154 4.52 10.85 0.61
CA SER A 154 3.98 9.55 0.16
C SER A 154 4.20 9.37 -1.34
N GLY A 155 4.68 8.20 -1.75
CA GLY A 155 5.07 7.88 -3.12
C GLY A 155 6.48 8.32 -3.50
N GLY A 156 7.16 9.08 -2.65
CA GLY A 156 8.55 9.48 -2.85
C GLY A 156 9.56 8.37 -2.54
N PRO A 157 10.76 8.42 -3.17
CA PRO A 157 11.79 7.40 -2.95
C PRO A 157 12.44 7.53 -1.57
N VAL A 158 12.73 6.39 -0.96
CA VAL A 158 13.66 6.24 0.17
C VAL A 158 14.98 5.69 -0.37
N LEU A 159 16.06 6.45 -0.22
CA LEU A 159 17.37 6.15 -0.77
C LEU A 159 18.34 5.74 0.36
N ASP A 160 19.24 4.83 0.05
CA ASP A 160 20.41 4.59 0.88
C ASP A 160 21.55 5.58 0.55
N ARG A 161 22.69 5.42 1.25
CA ARG A 161 23.88 6.27 1.06
C ARG A 161 24.55 6.10 -0.31
N THR A 162 24.22 5.09 -1.07
CA THR A 162 24.73 4.88 -2.43
C THR A 162 23.84 5.50 -3.51
N GLY A 163 22.71 6.08 -3.13
CA GLY A 163 21.71 6.67 -4.01
C GLY A 163 20.75 5.66 -4.63
N CYS A 164 20.79 4.41 -4.15
CA CYS A 164 19.80 3.41 -4.53
C CYS A 164 18.49 3.60 -3.79
N VAL A 165 17.38 3.35 -4.48
CA VAL A 165 16.06 3.26 -3.86
C VAL A 165 15.96 1.96 -3.08
N VAL A 166 15.81 2.04 -1.77
CA VAL A 166 15.55 0.90 -0.87
C VAL A 166 14.07 0.72 -0.55
N GLY A 167 13.25 1.73 -0.85
CA GLY A 167 11.80 1.67 -0.66
C GLY A 167 11.09 2.92 -1.16
N VAL A 168 9.77 2.92 -1.03
CA VAL A 168 8.90 4.07 -1.28
C VAL A 168 8.21 4.47 0.02
N ALA A 169 8.31 5.77 0.39
CA ALA A 169 7.64 6.31 1.56
C ALA A 169 6.12 6.16 1.40
N THR A 170 5.42 5.64 2.40
CA THR A 170 4.00 5.35 2.29
C THR A 170 3.18 5.97 3.42
N PHE A 171 3.28 5.52 4.65
CA PHE A 171 2.43 6.01 5.73
C PHE A 171 3.22 6.22 7.03
N LYS A 172 2.60 6.94 7.96
CA LYS A 172 3.00 6.98 9.35
C LYS A 172 1.83 6.53 10.22
N LEU A 173 2.12 5.90 11.35
CA LEU A 173 1.09 5.70 12.37
C LEU A 173 0.75 7.06 12.97
N THR A 174 -0.53 7.44 12.89
CA THR A 174 -1.04 8.63 13.57
C THR A 174 -0.87 8.45 15.07
N ASP A 175 -0.46 9.54 15.75
CA ASP A 175 -0.20 9.60 17.20
C ASP A 175 1.06 8.88 17.70
N SER A 176 1.95 8.48 16.79
CA SER A 176 3.26 7.90 17.13
C SER A 176 4.37 8.69 16.46
N GLU A 177 5.21 9.35 17.25
CA GLU A 177 6.41 9.99 16.72
C GLU A 177 7.46 8.94 16.31
N GLY A 178 8.07 9.14 15.13
CA GLY A 178 9.17 8.27 14.66
C GLY A 178 8.72 6.90 14.10
N LEU A 179 7.42 6.62 14.00
CA LEU A 179 6.90 5.41 13.37
C LEU A 179 6.42 5.71 11.95
N ASN A 180 7.38 5.84 11.05
CA ASN A 180 7.13 6.01 9.62
C ASN A 180 7.50 4.73 8.88
N PHE A 181 6.87 4.51 7.74
CA PHE A 181 7.01 3.26 6.99
C PHE A 181 7.27 3.50 5.51
N ALA A 182 7.98 2.56 4.91
CA ALA A 182 8.20 2.51 3.46
C ALA A 182 8.00 1.08 2.96
N VAL A 183 7.43 0.95 1.77
CA VAL A 183 7.37 -0.33 1.05
C VAL A 183 8.75 -0.63 0.48
N ALA A 184 9.28 -1.81 0.76
CA ALA A 184 10.66 -2.17 0.39
C ALA A 184 10.83 -2.33 -1.13
N SER A 185 12.05 -2.10 -1.62
CA SER A 185 12.41 -2.24 -3.04
C SER A 185 12.15 -3.62 -3.61
N SER A 186 12.23 -4.70 -2.80
CA SER A 186 11.88 -6.06 -3.23
C SER A 186 10.42 -6.21 -3.64
N VAL A 187 9.51 -5.57 -2.89
CA VAL A 187 8.07 -5.53 -3.22
C VAL A 187 7.83 -4.73 -4.49
N ILE A 188 8.51 -3.57 -4.59
CA ILE A 188 8.44 -2.71 -5.80
C ILE A 188 8.87 -3.51 -7.04
N GLN A 189 9.98 -4.26 -6.97
CA GLN A 189 10.46 -5.10 -8.08
C GLN A 189 9.43 -6.16 -8.48
N GLY A 190 8.81 -6.82 -7.50
CA GLY A 190 7.72 -7.78 -7.74
C GLY A 190 6.52 -7.15 -8.44
N PHE A 191 6.09 -5.97 -7.99
CA PHE A 191 5.01 -5.20 -8.61
C PHE A 191 5.35 -4.77 -10.04
N LEU A 192 6.55 -4.27 -10.29
CA LEU A 192 6.99 -3.85 -11.63
C LEU A 192 7.20 -5.00 -12.60
N ALA A 193 7.46 -6.22 -12.10
CA ALA A 193 7.56 -7.43 -12.93
C ALA A 193 6.18 -7.93 -13.37
N ASN A 194 5.15 -7.75 -12.53
CA ASN A 194 3.78 -8.18 -12.79
C ASN A 194 2.79 -7.07 -12.40
N PRO A 195 2.77 -5.95 -13.13
CA PRO A 195 1.86 -4.85 -12.81
C PRO A 195 0.41 -5.29 -13.02
N VAL A 196 -0.45 -5.02 -12.05
CA VAL A 196 -1.89 -5.27 -12.13
C VAL A 196 -2.50 -4.27 -13.11
N ALA A 197 -2.97 -4.73 -14.28
CA ALA A 197 -3.56 -3.84 -15.29
C ALA A 197 -4.89 -3.24 -14.78
N GLN A 198 -5.00 -1.91 -14.77
CA GLN A 198 -6.24 -1.21 -14.38
C GLN A 198 -7.44 -1.51 -15.30
N ASN A 199 -7.20 -1.96 -16.54
CA ASN A 199 -8.22 -2.21 -17.56
C ASN A 199 -8.58 -3.70 -17.72
N ALA A 200 -8.16 -4.58 -16.82
CA ALA A 200 -8.83 -5.87 -16.77
C ALA A 200 -10.25 -5.58 -16.25
N PRO A 201 -11.33 -5.73 -17.06
CA PRO A 201 -12.66 -5.81 -16.48
C PRO A 201 -12.54 -6.87 -15.39
N PRO A 202 -13.23 -6.71 -14.23
CA PRO A 202 -13.18 -7.75 -13.22
C PRO A 202 -13.39 -9.06 -13.96
N SER A 203 -12.38 -9.92 -13.96
CA SER A 203 -12.48 -11.20 -14.64
C SER A 203 -13.72 -11.83 -14.05
N ASN A 204 -14.79 -11.88 -14.84
CA ASN A 204 -15.94 -12.68 -14.48
C ASN A 204 -15.36 -14.04 -14.13
N PRO A 205 -15.54 -14.54 -12.91
CA PRO A 205 -15.13 -15.90 -12.62
C PRO A 205 -15.72 -16.75 -13.74
N ALA A 206 -14.88 -17.59 -14.34
CA ALA A 206 -15.35 -18.56 -15.33
C ALA A 206 -16.63 -19.19 -14.78
N PRO A 207 -17.66 -19.47 -15.62
CA PRO A 207 -18.93 -19.99 -15.15
C PRO A 207 -18.63 -21.19 -14.24
N GLU A 208 -19.01 -21.02 -12.98
CA GLU A 208 -18.83 -22.04 -11.96
C GLU A 208 -19.46 -23.34 -12.46
N THR A 209 -18.68 -24.42 -12.43
CA THR A 209 -19.23 -25.77 -12.59
C THR A 209 -20.39 -25.96 -11.59
N PRO A 210 -21.50 -26.59 -11.98
CA PRO A 210 -22.67 -26.68 -11.12
C PRO A 210 -22.31 -27.25 -9.74
N PHE A 211 -22.70 -26.54 -8.70
CA PHE A 211 -22.57 -26.91 -7.29
C PHE A 211 -23.04 -28.33 -7.06
N ASN A 212 -22.17 -29.17 -6.51
CA ASN A 212 -22.52 -30.51 -6.07
C ASN A 212 -22.90 -30.47 -4.58
N PRO A 213 -24.17 -30.72 -4.19
CA PRO A 213 -24.67 -30.57 -2.82
C PRO A 213 -24.23 -31.65 -1.81
N SER A 214 -23.17 -32.40 -2.11
CA SER A 214 -22.77 -33.56 -1.30
C SER A 214 -21.66 -33.32 -0.28
N ASN A 215 -21.25 -32.03 0.00
CA ASN A 215 -20.26 -31.76 1.03
C ASN A 215 -20.81 -30.78 2.09
N PRO A 216 -21.20 -31.24 3.29
CA PRO A 216 -21.71 -30.38 4.34
C PRO A 216 -20.55 -29.79 5.10
N GLY A 217 -20.21 -28.51 4.84
CA GLY A 217 -19.17 -27.88 5.66
C GLY A 217 -18.67 -26.49 5.34
N THR A 218 -19.25 -25.73 4.42
CA THR A 218 -18.89 -24.31 4.26
C THR A 218 -20.11 -23.52 3.76
N GLY A 219 -20.77 -22.82 4.67
CA GLY A 219 -21.77 -21.83 4.28
C GLY A 219 -21.10 -20.63 3.65
N ILE A 220 -21.20 -20.45 2.34
CA ILE A 220 -20.78 -19.24 1.64
C ILE A 220 -21.99 -18.30 1.58
N ALA A 221 -22.01 -17.25 2.39
CA ALA A 221 -22.95 -16.15 2.22
C ALA A 221 -22.40 -15.18 1.18
N SER A 222 -22.71 -15.38 -0.10
CA SER A 222 -22.41 -14.42 -1.15
C SER A 222 -23.35 -13.23 -1.02
N GLY A 223 -22.80 -12.03 -0.77
CA GLY A 223 -23.55 -10.78 -0.66
C GLY A 223 -23.65 -10.20 0.74
N ALA A 224 -22.75 -10.57 1.63
CA ALA A 224 -22.60 -9.92 2.92
C ALA A 224 -22.20 -8.43 2.76
N THR A 225 -22.53 -7.61 3.75
CA THR A 225 -22.08 -6.22 3.82
C THR A 225 -21.06 -6.10 4.94
N CYS A 226 -19.93 -5.49 4.61
CA CYS A 226 -18.86 -5.19 5.56
C CYS A 226 -18.71 -3.68 5.73
N TRP A 227 -18.22 -3.26 6.89
CA TRP A 227 -17.94 -1.87 7.23
C TRP A 227 -16.59 -1.79 7.91
N PHE A 228 -15.90 -0.68 7.69
CA PHE A 228 -14.73 -0.33 8.46
C PHE A 228 -14.90 1.10 8.99
N GLN A 229 -14.67 1.30 10.27
CA GLN A 229 -14.77 2.59 10.93
C GLN A 229 -13.50 2.86 11.70
N MET A 230 -12.80 3.93 11.36
CA MET A 230 -11.68 4.42 12.15
C MET A 230 -12.20 5.07 13.44
N GLU A 231 -11.47 4.95 14.53
CA GLU A 231 -11.87 5.47 15.85
C GLU A 231 -12.16 6.98 15.86
N ARG A 232 -11.64 7.73 14.90
CA ARG A 232 -11.82 9.19 14.77
C ARG A 232 -13.06 9.63 14.02
N ASP A 233 -13.67 8.75 13.23
CA ASP A 233 -14.80 9.10 12.39
C ASP A 233 -16.09 8.66 13.08
N ALA A 234 -16.82 9.65 13.65
CA ALA A 234 -18.13 9.40 14.25
C ALA A 234 -19.19 9.01 13.21
N GLU A 235 -18.91 9.20 11.91
CA GLU A 235 -19.77 8.80 10.81
C GLU A 235 -19.45 7.37 10.37
N ARG A 236 -20.49 6.56 10.27
CA ARG A 236 -20.42 5.19 9.73
C ARG A 236 -19.98 5.27 8.27
N LEU A 237 -18.81 4.73 7.94
CA LEU A 237 -18.40 4.60 6.56
C LEU A 237 -19.42 3.76 5.78
N GLU A 238 -19.64 4.08 4.49
CA GLU A 238 -20.51 3.31 3.64
C GLU A 238 -20.05 1.85 3.58
N GLY A 239 -21.00 0.93 3.77
CA GLY A 239 -20.73 -0.49 3.72
C GLY A 239 -20.37 -0.92 2.29
N PHE A 240 -19.44 -1.83 2.16
CA PHE A 240 -19.07 -2.45 0.88
C PHE A 240 -19.50 -3.91 0.83
N ARG A 241 -19.68 -4.45 -0.36
CA ARG A 241 -19.97 -5.88 -0.51
C ARG A 241 -18.74 -6.71 -0.22
N CYS A 242 -18.90 -7.79 0.56
CA CYS A 242 -17.86 -8.74 0.88
C CYS A 242 -18.41 -10.18 0.80
N ALA A 243 -17.54 -11.17 0.77
CA ALA A 243 -17.93 -12.57 0.97
C ALA A 243 -17.52 -12.99 2.37
N VAL A 244 -18.43 -13.61 3.12
CA VAL A 244 -18.16 -14.09 4.47
C VAL A 244 -18.44 -15.58 4.51
N THR A 245 -17.43 -16.35 4.93
CA THR A 245 -17.58 -17.78 5.22
C THR A 245 -17.36 -18.03 6.70
N SER A 246 -18.09 -18.97 7.28
CA SER A 246 -17.87 -19.36 8.67
C SER A 246 -17.53 -20.83 8.79
N ARG A 247 -16.70 -21.16 9.76
CA ARG A 247 -16.31 -22.54 10.11
C ARG A 247 -16.00 -22.64 11.60
N LYS A 248 -15.96 -23.86 12.11
CA LYS A 248 -15.39 -24.12 13.44
C LYS A 248 -13.93 -24.55 13.29
N ASN A 249 -13.05 -24.02 14.15
CA ASN A 249 -11.69 -24.52 14.21
C ASN A 249 -11.62 -25.82 15.05
N VAL A 250 -10.44 -26.39 15.15
CA VAL A 250 -10.20 -27.64 15.92
C VAL A 250 -10.53 -27.54 17.41
N ASN A 251 -10.57 -26.30 17.95
CA ASN A 251 -10.92 -26.03 19.34
C ASN A 251 -12.41 -25.64 19.53
N GLY A 252 -13.22 -25.71 18.45
CA GLY A 252 -14.64 -25.40 18.49
C GLY A 252 -14.99 -23.90 18.39
N HIS A 253 -14.00 -22.99 18.30
CA HIS A 253 -14.25 -21.54 18.14
C HIS A 253 -14.79 -21.22 16.76
N THR A 254 -15.64 -20.20 16.68
CA THR A 254 -16.15 -19.72 15.41
C THR A 254 -15.08 -18.90 14.69
N VAL A 255 -14.84 -19.23 13.45
CA VAL A 255 -13.89 -18.55 12.55
C VAL A 255 -14.66 -18.02 11.37
N PHE A 256 -14.47 -16.75 11.05
CA PHE A 256 -14.99 -16.11 9.85
C PHE A 256 -13.82 -15.76 8.94
N ASP A 257 -13.90 -16.16 7.68
CA ASP A 257 -13.03 -15.64 6.63
C ASP A 257 -13.85 -14.63 5.83
N VAL A 258 -13.44 -13.37 5.91
CA VAL A 258 -14.09 -12.23 5.27
C VAL A 258 -13.24 -11.80 4.09
N VAL A 259 -13.78 -11.95 2.88
CA VAL A 259 -13.09 -11.58 1.65
C VAL A 259 -13.67 -10.28 1.11
N GLU A 260 -12.84 -9.24 1.06
CA GLU A 260 -13.20 -7.94 0.52
C GLU A 260 -13.17 -7.92 -1.01
N PRO A 261 -13.85 -6.96 -1.67
CA PRO A 261 -13.72 -6.75 -3.11
C PRO A 261 -12.24 -6.54 -3.45
N GLY A 262 -11.67 -7.46 -4.24
CA GLY A 262 -10.26 -7.47 -4.64
C GLY A 262 -9.38 -8.46 -3.90
N GLY A 263 -9.99 -9.34 -3.10
CA GLY A 263 -9.33 -10.56 -2.64
C GLY A 263 -8.61 -10.47 -1.30
N LEU A 264 -8.60 -9.31 -0.62
CA LEU A 264 -8.08 -9.24 0.74
C LEU A 264 -8.93 -10.11 1.65
N THR A 265 -8.31 -11.04 2.35
CA THR A 265 -8.97 -11.93 3.31
C THR A 265 -8.57 -11.55 4.73
N ARG A 266 -9.58 -11.32 5.58
CA ARG A 266 -9.43 -11.23 7.04
C ARG A 266 -9.98 -12.50 7.64
N THR A 267 -9.16 -13.23 8.39
CA THR A 267 -9.65 -14.34 9.21
C THR A 267 -9.90 -13.84 10.62
N VAL A 268 -11.13 -13.93 11.09
CA VAL A 268 -11.55 -13.49 12.42
C VAL A 268 -11.91 -14.72 13.26
N VAL A 269 -11.20 -14.92 14.36
CA VAL A 269 -11.48 -15.98 15.32
C VAL A 269 -12.18 -15.37 16.52
N LEU A 270 -13.36 -15.85 16.87
CA LEU A 270 -14.15 -15.34 18.00
C LEU A 270 -14.14 -16.35 19.16
N TRP A 271 -13.91 -15.84 20.37
CA TRP A 271 -14.00 -16.59 21.62
C TRP A 271 -15.27 -16.23 22.40
N GLU A 272 -15.70 -17.12 23.28
CA GLU A 272 -16.92 -16.93 24.11
C GLU A 272 -16.75 -15.78 25.12
N ASP A 273 -15.54 -15.50 25.57
CA ASP A 273 -15.22 -14.43 26.50
C ASP A 273 -15.23 -13.03 25.85
N LYS A 274 -15.71 -12.92 24.61
CA LYS A 274 -15.73 -11.70 23.79
C LYS A 274 -14.37 -11.20 23.33
N SER A 275 -13.29 -11.95 23.57
CA SER A 275 -12.03 -11.70 22.86
C SER A 275 -12.11 -12.20 21.43
N ALA A 276 -11.26 -11.63 20.56
CA ALA A 276 -11.13 -12.02 19.16
C ALA A 276 -9.67 -11.92 18.72
N GLU A 277 -9.35 -12.65 17.67
CA GLU A 277 -8.09 -12.52 16.94
C GLU A 277 -8.41 -12.27 15.47
N VAL A 278 -7.76 -11.28 14.90
CA VAL A 278 -7.85 -10.98 13.46
C VAL A 278 -6.52 -11.31 12.82
N LEU A 279 -6.54 -12.22 11.85
CA LEU A 279 -5.40 -12.48 10.99
C LEU A 279 -5.60 -11.71 9.69
N LEU A 280 -4.62 -10.89 9.38
CA LEU A 280 -4.59 -10.10 8.15
C LEU A 280 -3.17 -10.16 7.57
N ASN A 281 -3.02 -10.66 6.36
CA ASN A 281 -1.73 -10.78 5.68
C ASN A 281 -0.65 -11.50 6.52
N GLY A 282 -1.02 -12.54 7.26
CA GLY A 282 -0.11 -13.30 8.12
C GLY A 282 0.19 -12.68 9.48
N SER A 283 -0.21 -11.44 9.72
CA SER A 283 -0.10 -10.78 11.04
C SER A 283 -1.32 -11.07 11.89
N ARG A 284 -1.12 -11.18 13.22
CA ARG A 284 -2.16 -11.41 14.21
C ARG A 284 -2.40 -10.14 15.01
N TYR A 285 -3.67 -9.81 15.19
CA TYR A 285 -4.12 -8.66 15.97
C TYR A 285 -5.08 -9.14 17.04
N GLU A 286 -4.80 -8.78 18.30
CA GLU A 286 -5.75 -8.99 19.38
C GLU A 286 -6.90 -8.00 19.23
N ALA A 287 -8.10 -8.47 19.49
CA ALA A 287 -9.33 -7.70 19.31
C ALA A 287 -10.38 -8.08 20.36
N GLN A 288 -11.46 -7.32 20.41
CA GLN A 288 -12.68 -7.66 21.11
C GLN A 288 -13.85 -7.67 20.13
N TRP A 289 -14.84 -8.51 20.36
CA TRP A 289 -16.00 -8.58 19.50
C TRP A 289 -17.32 -8.46 20.26
N ALA A 290 -18.31 -7.96 19.56
CA ALA A 290 -19.69 -7.93 19.99
C ALA A 290 -20.62 -8.16 18.79
N GLU A 291 -21.78 -8.69 19.05
CA GLU A 291 -22.90 -8.70 18.10
C GLU A 291 -23.85 -7.59 18.47
N ASP A 292 -24.24 -6.77 17.51
CA ASP A 292 -25.20 -5.70 17.74
C ASP A 292 -26.66 -6.17 17.54
N ASP A 293 -27.61 -5.28 17.83
CA ASP A 293 -29.06 -5.59 17.77
C ASP A 293 -29.53 -5.98 16.34
N ASP A 294 -28.77 -5.60 15.31
CA ASP A 294 -29.03 -5.96 13.91
C ASP A 294 -28.40 -7.29 13.51
N GLY A 295 -27.64 -7.94 14.39
CA GLY A 295 -26.92 -9.18 14.17
C GLY A 295 -25.60 -8.98 13.42
N ASP A 296 -25.04 -7.77 13.42
CA ASP A 296 -23.73 -7.48 12.84
C ASP A 296 -22.64 -7.85 13.84
N ILE A 297 -21.63 -8.59 13.36
CA ILE A 297 -20.42 -8.87 14.15
C ILE A 297 -19.51 -7.66 14.08
N ARG A 298 -19.24 -7.05 15.21
CA ARG A 298 -18.31 -5.92 15.36
C ARG A 298 -17.05 -6.37 16.05
N VAL A 299 -15.93 -6.16 15.42
CA VAL A 299 -14.60 -6.50 15.92
C VAL A 299 -13.81 -5.21 16.11
N ARG A 300 -13.49 -4.91 17.36
CA ARG A 300 -12.72 -3.72 17.75
C ARG A 300 -11.25 -4.07 17.84
N LEU A 301 -10.46 -3.44 16.99
CA LEU A 301 -9.02 -3.46 16.98
C LEU A 301 -8.47 -2.15 17.56
N GLU A 302 -7.18 -2.12 17.89
CA GLU A 302 -6.49 -0.86 18.14
C GLU A 302 -6.54 0.02 16.88
N GLY A 303 -7.20 1.18 16.98
CA GLY A 303 -7.36 2.14 15.88
C GLY A 303 -8.62 2.05 15.04
N GLY A 304 -9.55 1.11 15.32
CA GLY A 304 -10.82 1.09 14.58
C GLY A 304 -11.74 -0.09 14.89
N VAL A 305 -12.90 -0.06 14.26
CA VAL A 305 -13.88 -1.14 14.32
C VAL A 305 -14.12 -1.68 12.93
N PHE A 306 -13.95 -2.99 12.77
CA PHE A 306 -14.37 -3.73 11.58
C PHE A 306 -15.69 -4.43 11.89
N ALA A 307 -16.67 -4.29 11.01
CA ALA A 307 -17.96 -4.96 11.20
C ALA A 307 -18.39 -5.66 9.91
N PHE A 308 -19.10 -6.77 10.07
CA PHE A 308 -19.67 -7.52 8.95
C PHE A 308 -20.99 -8.18 9.35
N ARG A 309 -21.89 -8.27 8.39
CA ARG A 309 -23.16 -8.99 8.53
C ARG A 309 -23.00 -10.38 7.97
N TYR A 310 -23.20 -11.37 8.82
CA TYR A 310 -23.28 -12.77 8.43
C TYR A 310 -24.70 -13.27 8.71
N ARG A 311 -25.42 -13.59 7.65
CA ARG A 311 -26.69 -14.35 7.76
C ARG A 311 -26.39 -15.76 7.29
N GLY A 312 -26.26 -16.68 8.26
CA GLY A 312 -26.08 -18.12 8.03
C GLY A 312 -27.29 -18.77 7.35
#